data_767590d3c309a89830170fe7ebc80b8d
#
_entry.id   767590d3c309a89830170fe7ebc80b8d
#
_cell.length_a   1.000
_cell.length_b   1.000
_cell.length_c   1.000
_cell.angle_alpha   90.00
_cell.angle_beta   90.00
_cell.angle_gamma   90.00
#
_symmetry.space_group_name_H-M   'P 1'
#
loop_
_entity.id
_entity.type
_entity.pdbx_description
1 polymer ?
#
loop_
_entity_poly.entity_id
_entity_poly.type
_entity_poly.pdbx_seq_one_letter_code
_entity_poly.pdbx_strand_id
1 'polypeptide(L)'
;MKKQNIVSILLIALSALSLSSCNLFLEMPEVTGSVYLDDVFSNRKDAEGMLWRTYHMGLREGLPEGWGIAHGTLASISGELSRGYSWHGGYMICKDGPSNIPDANGNYMIPADFDEGWQVIRSAFLIIQNIDKVPSDELSDEMKNYMKGEAYGLIAYRYLGMFIRWGGVPIVEKAYAMSDDLSVERSSVAQTLDYILNLCQKAYDLLPDSWFDIEPGCGDKWEGRLTKGVALAIKAKALTFAARPLFNSDKSYAQEYNMRPDANFKDEFICFGTYDRERYKAAIDANKAVIDWALANDKHLIFTAGEGNVNSFEQAIDDYGRGVSQLNGP
;
A
#
# COMPACT_ATOMS: atom_id res chain seq x y z
N MET A 1 28.23 -60.32 45.18
CA MET A 1 26.92 -59.93 44.54
C MET A 1 26.32 -58.62 45.01
N LYS A 2 26.43 -58.19 46.26
CA LYS A 2 25.77 -56.96 46.75
C LYS A 2 26.37 -55.61 46.26
N LYS A 3 27.67 -55.55 45.94
CA LYS A 3 28.31 -54.29 45.47
C LYS A 3 28.01 -53.98 44.03
N GLN A 4 27.88 -54.97 43.16
CA GLN A 4 27.54 -54.74 41.73
C GLN A 4 26.12 -54.22 41.52
N ASN A 5 25.16 -54.67 42.30
CA ASN A 5 23.78 -54.23 42.21
C ASN A 5 23.62 -52.76 42.65
N ILE A 6 24.41 -52.32 43.66
CA ILE A 6 24.39 -50.93 44.13
C ILE A 6 24.94 -49.97 43.04
N VAL A 7 26.01 -50.35 42.34
CA VAL A 7 26.59 -49.57 41.25
C VAL A 7 25.61 -49.47 40.07
N SER A 8 24.93 -50.57 39.74
CA SER A 8 23.92 -50.55 38.65
C SER A 8 22.71 -49.68 39.00
N ILE A 9 22.24 -49.68 40.25
CA ILE A 9 21.14 -48.84 40.68
C ILE A 9 21.55 -47.37 40.68
N LEU A 10 22.77 -47.01 41.08
CA LEU A 10 23.32 -45.66 41.02
C LEU A 10 23.47 -45.16 39.56
N LEU A 11 23.90 -45.99 38.64
CA LEU A 11 23.97 -45.65 37.23
C LEU A 11 22.60 -45.40 36.59
N ILE A 12 21.62 -46.21 36.95
CA ILE A 12 20.22 -46.06 36.48
C ILE A 12 19.60 -44.76 37.06
N ALA A 13 19.86 -44.45 38.31
CA ALA A 13 19.40 -43.22 38.96
C ALA A 13 20.05 -41.96 38.36
N LEU A 14 21.36 -42.04 38.01
CA LEU A 14 22.07 -40.97 37.36
C LEU A 14 21.62 -40.73 35.92
N SER A 15 21.29 -41.76 35.18
CA SER A 15 20.71 -41.67 33.85
C SER A 15 19.27 -41.13 33.83
N ALA A 16 18.48 -41.45 34.84
CA ALA A 16 17.12 -40.90 35.01
C ALA A 16 17.12 -39.40 35.35
N LEU A 17 18.11 -38.93 36.10
CA LEU A 17 18.29 -37.52 36.42
C LEU A 17 18.73 -36.69 35.20
N SER A 18 19.45 -37.27 34.24
CA SER A 18 19.86 -36.57 33.01
C SER A 18 18.73 -36.43 31.98
N LEU A 19 17.67 -37.23 32.08
CA LEU A 19 16.53 -37.15 31.16
C LEU A 19 15.51 -36.07 31.56
N SER A 20 15.52 -35.60 32.81
CA SER A 20 14.64 -34.52 33.26
C SER A 20 15.20 -33.11 32.98
N SER A 21 16.47 -32.99 32.56
CA SER A 21 17.09 -31.70 32.28
C SER A 21 16.80 -31.15 30.87
N CYS A 22 16.25 -31.97 29.97
CA CYS A 22 16.02 -31.54 28.57
C CYS A 22 14.82 -30.63 28.39
N ASN A 23 13.82 -30.68 29.24
CA ASN A 23 12.65 -29.82 29.09
C ASN A 23 12.94 -28.36 29.44
N LEU A 24 13.80 -28.09 30.42
CA LEU A 24 14.17 -26.70 30.77
C LEU A 24 15.05 -26.02 29.71
N PHE A 25 15.78 -26.82 28.91
CA PHE A 25 16.63 -26.30 27.84
C PHE A 25 15.85 -26.06 26.54
N LEU A 26 14.70 -26.71 26.38
CA LEU A 26 13.81 -26.54 25.23
C LEU A 26 12.73 -25.47 25.45
N GLU A 27 12.52 -25.00 26.65
CA GLU A 27 11.81 -23.76 26.88
C GLU A 27 12.72 -22.63 26.41
N MET A 28 12.51 -22.18 25.17
CA MET A 28 13.12 -20.93 24.72
C MET A 28 12.76 -19.88 25.75
N PRO A 29 13.75 -19.17 26.33
CA PRO A 29 13.42 -18.03 27.20
C PRO A 29 12.54 -17.12 26.38
N GLU A 30 11.41 -16.70 26.96
CA GLU A 30 10.61 -15.63 26.36
C GLU A 30 11.58 -14.52 25.96
N VAL A 31 11.65 -14.24 24.66
CA VAL A 31 12.53 -13.18 24.17
C VAL A 31 11.94 -11.91 24.72
N THR A 32 12.49 -11.46 25.83
CA THR A 32 12.11 -10.21 26.49
C THR A 32 12.24 -9.10 25.44
N GLY A 33 11.11 -8.55 25.02
CA GLY A 33 11.02 -7.55 23.96
C GLY A 33 10.38 -8.03 22.65
N SER A 34 9.95 -9.28 22.54
CA SER A 34 9.08 -9.70 21.44
C SER A 34 7.68 -9.13 21.64
N VAL A 35 7.25 -8.32 20.71
CA VAL A 35 5.86 -7.83 20.66
C VAL A 35 5.05 -8.87 19.91
N TYR A 36 4.12 -9.53 20.59
CA TYR A 36 3.20 -10.46 19.96
C TYR A 36 2.04 -9.70 19.31
N LEU A 37 1.46 -10.29 18.27
CA LEU A 37 0.33 -9.66 17.55
C LEU A 37 -0.86 -9.37 18.47
N ASP A 38 -1.12 -10.25 19.45
CA ASP A 38 -2.20 -10.05 20.41
C ASP A 38 -1.92 -8.87 21.37
N ASP A 39 -0.65 -8.59 21.68
CA ASP A 39 -0.28 -7.42 22.46
C ASP A 39 -0.57 -6.12 21.69
N VAL A 40 -0.29 -6.09 20.39
CA VAL A 40 -0.56 -4.93 19.51
C VAL A 40 -2.05 -4.57 19.51
N PHE A 41 -2.92 -5.57 19.52
CA PHE A 41 -4.37 -5.34 19.50
C PHE A 41 -5.03 -5.46 20.88
N SER A 42 -4.24 -5.44 21.95
CA SER A 42 -4.74 -5.38 23.32
C SER A 42 -5.15 -3.98 23.76
N ASN A 43 -4.67 -2.94 23.08
CA ASN A 43 -4.94 -1.54 23.42
C ASN A 43 -4.96 -0.64 22.17
N ARG A 44 -5.57 0.55 22.34
CA ARG A 44 -5.71 1.55 21.27
C ARG A 44 -4.37 2.06 20.75
N LYS A 45 -3.45 2.39 21.64
CA LYS A 45 -2.18 3.06 21.30
C LYS A 45 -1.34 2.21 20.34
N ASP A 46 -1.21 0.92 20.63
CA ASP A 46 -0.37 0.02 19.84
C ASP A 46 -1.05 -0.32 18.51
N ALA A 47 -2.37 -0.48 18.50
CA ALA A 47 -3.16 -0.66 17.28
C ALA A 47 -3.06 0.56 16.35
N GLU A 48 -3.20 1.78 16.86
CA GLU A 48 -2.97 3.02 16.10
C GLU A 48 -1.52 3.12 15.64
N GLY A 49 -0.55 2.76 16.47
CA GLY A 49 0.87 2.73 16.10
C GLY A 49 1.15 1.82 14.91
N MET A 50 0.49 0.66 14.82
CA MET A 50 0.57 -0.22 13.67
C MET A 50 -0.04 0.41 12.41
N LEU A 51 -1.18 1.11 12.55
CA LEU A 51 -1.78 1.84 11.45
C LEU A 51 -0.86 2.95 10.93
N TRP A 52 -0.27 3.76 11.81
CA TRP A 52 0.65 4.83 11.41
C TRP A 52 1.89 4.30 10.72
N ARG A 53 2.42 3.18 11.18
CA ARG A 53 3.51 2.49 10.47
C ARG A 53 3.08 2.06 9.07
N THR A 54 1.87 1.52 8.94
CA THR A 54 1.31 1.09 7.63
C THR A 54 1.14 2.29 6.70
N TYR A 55 0.69 3.44 7.21
CA TYR A 55 0.66 4.70 6.46
C TYR A 55 2.05 5.14 6.00
N HIS A 56 3.00 5.18 6.92
CA HIS A 56 4.37 5.58 6.62
C HIS A 56 4.99 4.74 5.50
N MET A 57 4.81 3.43 5.56
CA MET A 57 5.29 2.53 4.52
C MET A 57 4.46 2.62 3.23
N GLY A 58 3.13 2.78 3.37
CA GLY A 58 2.18 2.73 2.26
C GLY A 58 2.21 3.94 1.35
N LEU A 59 2.46 5.12 1.90
CA LEU A 59 2.40 6.40 1.19
C LEU A 59 3.77 6.96 0.77
N ARG A 60 4.85 6.23 0.97
CA ARG A 60 6.20 6.68 0.56
C ARG A 60 6.36 6.83 -0.95
N GLU A 61 5.55 6.12 -1.70
CA GLU A 61 5.60 6.16 -3.16
C GLU A 61 5.15 7.52 -3.70
N GLY A 62 5.93 8.09 -4.59
CA GLY A 62 5.62 9.36 -5.25
C GLY A 62 5.95 10.61 -4.44
N LEU A 63 6.40 10.46 -3.20
CA LEU A 63 6.95 11.59 -2.44
C LEU A 63 8.42 11.81 -2.77
N PRO A 64 8.93 13.07 -2.66
CA PRO A 64 10.34 13.38 -2.91
C PRO A 64 11.28 12.78 -1.84
N GLU A 65 10.85 11.82 -1.10
CA GLU A 65 11.64 11.13 -0.10
C GLU A 65 12.02 9.73 -0.57
N GLY A 66 13.20 9.36 -0.25
CA GLY A 66 13.76 8.08 -0.59
C GLY A 66 14.63 8.13 -1.83
N TRP A 67 15.30 7.04 -2.01
CA TRP A 67 16.38 6.90 -2.98
C TRP A 67 15.91 7.11 -4.44
N GLY A 68 14.65 6.75 -4.73
CA GLY A 68 14.13 6.83 -6.08
C GLY A 68 14.00 8.25 -6.64
N ILE A 69 13.41 9.16 -5.88
CA ILE A 69 13.22 10.54 -6.33
C ILE A 69 14.46 11.39 -6.06
N ALA A 70 15.12 11.17 -4.93
CA ALA A 70 16.41 11.82 -4.66
C ALA A 70 17.43 11.55 -5.75
N HIS A 71 17.29 10.42 -6.46
CA HIS A 71 18.12 10.06 -7.60
C HIS A 71 17.55 10.53 -8.95
N GLY A 72 16.48 11.30 -8.95
CA GLY A 72 15.92 11.94 -10.13
C GLY A 72 15.46 10.97 -11.23
N THR A 73 15.03 9.76 -10.87
CA THR A 73 14.84 8.70 -11.86
C THR A 73 13.70 8.98 -12.82
N LEU A 74 12.52 9.39 -12.34
CA LEU A 74 11.41 9.73 -13.23
C LEU A 74 11.74 10.94 -14.11
N ALA A 75 12.30 11.98 -13.52
CA ALA A 75 12.72 13.17 -14.25
C ALA A 75 13.87 12.89 -15.25
N SER A 76 14.75 11.92 -14.91
CA SER A 76 15.80 11.48 -15.85
C SER A 76 15.25 10.67 -17.02
N ILE A 77 14.22 9.84 -16.78
CA ILE A 77 13.55 9.06 -17.83
C ILE A 77 12.73 9.96 -18.74
N SER A 78 12.05 10.98 -18.18
CA SER A 78 11.29 11.97 -18.95
C SER A 78 12.18 12.95 -19.72
N GLY A 79 13.47 13.01 -19.42
CA GLY A 79 14.42 13.96 -20.02
C GLY A 79 14.42 15.34 -19.39
N GLU A 80 13.71 15.53 -18.29
CA GLU A 80 13.65 16.82 -17.57
C GLU A 80 14.88 17.09 -16.71
N LEU A 81 15.58 16.03 -16.29
CA LEU A 81 16.75 16.12 -15.42
C LEU A 81 17.95 15.40 -16.02
N SER A 82 19.08 16.09 -16.07
CA SER A 82 20.37 15.46 -16.32
C SER A 82 20.95 14.90 -15.02
N ARG A 83 21.38 13.67 -15.08
CA ARG A 83 21.91 12.90 -13.94
C ARG A 83 23.28 13.38 -13.48
N GLY A 84 23.51 13.37 -12.17
CA GLY A 84 24.78 13.80 -11.58
C GLY A 84 25.82 12.69 -11.46
N TYR A 85 25.46 11.54 -10.92
CA TYR A 85 26.42 10.48 -10.58
C TYR A 85 26.09 9.16 -11.28
N SER A 86 27.14 8.38 -11.60
CA SER A 86 27.03 7.10 -12.31
C SER A 86 26.28 6.02 -11.56
N TRP A 87 26.11 6.15 -10.25
CA TRP A 87 25.37 5.22 -9.38
C TRP A 87 23.92 5.63 -9.17
N HIS A 88 23.46 6.76 -9.70
CA HIS A 88 22.06 7.13 -9.64
C HIS A 88 21.20 6.25 -10.54
N GLY A 89 20.02 5.83 -10.04
CA GLY A 89 19.09 4.98 -10.79
C GLY A 89 18.70 5.56 -12.14
N GLY A 90 18.47 6.89 -12.24
CA GLY A 90 18.24 7.58 -13.51
C GLY A 90 19.41 7.46 -14.49
N TYR A 91 20.65 7.43 -13.99
CA TYR A 91 21.81 7.17 -14.83
C TYR A 91 21.78 5.76 -15.42
N MET A 92 21.55 4.75 -14.59
CA MET A 92 21.54 3.37 -15.01
C MET A 92 20.47 3.11 -16.09
N ILE A 93 19.27 3.64 -15.89
CA ILE A 93 18.16 3.51 -16.85
C ILE A 93 18.50 4.21 -18.18
N CYS A 94 19.05 5.42 -18.13
CA CYS A 94 19.37 6.15 -19.36
C CYS A 94 20.55 5.55 -20.11
N LYS A 95 21.52 4.96 -19.39
CA LYS A 95 22.73 4.36 -20.00
C LYS A 95 22.45 2.99 -20.60
N ASP A 96 21.80 2.12 -19.80
CA ASP A 96 21.72 0.68 -20.10
C ASP A 96 20.30 0.29 -20.58
N GLY A 97 19.39 1.26 -20.62
CA GLY A 97 18.01 1.07 -21.04
C GLY A 97 17.11 0.41 -19.98
N PRO A 98 15.83 0.24 -20.30
CA PRO A 98 14.85 -0.33 -19.37
C PRO A 98 15.11 -1.78 -18.97
N SER A 99 15.99 -2.49 -19.67
CA SER A 99 16.33 -3.89 -19.37
C SER A 99 17.01 -4.10 -18.01
N ASN A 100 17.57 -3.04 -17.42
CA ASN A 100 18.21 -3.06 -16.10
C ASN A 100 17.33 -2.50 -14.98
N ILE A 101 16.08 -2.19 -15.26
CA ILE A 101 15.09 -1.76 -14.26
C ILE A 101 14.86 -2.79 -13.16
N PRO A 102 14.88 -4.11 -13.40
CA PRO A 102 14.83 -5.11 -12.37
C PRO A 102 16.20 -5.69 -12.05
N ASP A 103 17.13 -4.90 -11.59
CA ASP A 103 18.25 -5.51 -10.92
C ASP A 103 17.75 -6.12 -9.61
N ALA A 104 18.14 -7.38 -9.42
CA ALA A 104 17.75 -8.20 -8.26
C ALA A 104 18.28 -7.64 -6.92
N ASN A 105 19.07 -6.58 -6.94
CA ASN A 105 19.64 -5.94 -5.76
C ASN A 105 18.80 -4.75 -5.27
N GLY A 106 17.60 -4.57 -5.80
CA GLY A 106 16.63 -3.63 -5.27
C GLY A 106 17.03 -2.16 -5.39
N ASN A 107 18.05 -1.92 -6.15
CA ASN A 107 18.46 -0.55 -6.31
C ASN A 107 17.54 0.12 -7.31
N TYR A 108 16.70 0.99 -6.81
CA TYR A 108 16.41 2.23 -7.47
C TYR A 108 15.07 2.41 -8.11
N MET A 109 13.99 1.72 -7.80
CA MET A 109 12.70 2.34 -8.05
C MET A 109 11.47 1.45 -8.18
N ILE A 110 11.59 0.33 -8.85
CA ILE A 110 10.40 -0.46 -9.18
C ILE A 110 10.34 -1.73 -8.34
N PRO A 111 11.46 -2.38 -8.00
CA PRO A 111 11.45 -3.54 -7.12
C PRO A 111 11.06 -3.21 -5.67
N ALA A 112 11.55 -2.10 -5.12
CA ALA A 112 11.20 -1.68 -3.76
C ALA A 112 9.69 -1.46 -3.60
N ASP A 113 9.04 -0.89 -4.61
CA ASP A 113 7.58 -0.75 -4.63
C ASP A 113 6.86 -2.09 -4.61
N PHE A 114 7.38 -3.11 -5.29
CA PHE A 114 6.76 -4.42 -5.30
C PHE A 114 6.91 -5.11 -3.94
N ASP A 115 8.12 -5.20 -3.42
CA ASP A 115 8.40 -5.87 -2.13
C ASP A 115 7.80 -5.10 -0.95
N GLU A 116 7.98 -3.79 -0.88
CA GLU A 116 7.39 -2.95 0.16
C GLU A 116 5.86 -2.93 0.06
N GLY A 117 5.32 -3.02 -1.15
CA GLY A 117 3.88 -3.13 -1.38
C GLY A 117 3.27 -4.34 -0.66
N TRP A 118 3.89 -5.49 -0.73
CA TRP A 118 3.43 -6.70 -0.05
C TRP A 118 3.51 -6.60 1.48
N GLN A 119 4.53 -5.93 2.00
CA GLN A 119 4.64 -5.67 3.45
C GLN A 119 3.49 -4.77 3.94
N VAL A 120 3.17 -3.71 3.20
CA VAL A 120 2.03 -2.83 3.50
C VAL A 120 0.71 -3.59 3.44
N ILE A 121 0.48 -4.37 2.38
CA ILE A 121 -0.72 -5.17 2.19
C ILE A 121 -0.90 -6.15 3.38
N ARG A 122 0.19 -6.85 3.76
CA ARG A 122 0.16 -7.74 4.92
C ARG A 122 -0.15 -6.98 6.21
N SER A 123 0.50 -5.86 6.47
CA SER A 123 0.26 -5.04 7.67
C SER A 123 -1.19 -4.55 7.74
N ALA A 124 -1.73 -4.07 6.63
CA ALA A 124 -3.12 -3.63 6.55
C ALA A 124 -4.12 -4.77 6.79
N PHE A 125 -3.87 -5.97 6.24
CA PHE A 125 -4.71 -7.13 6.54
C PHE A 125 -4.62 -7.58 8.00
N LEU A 126 -3.45 -7.49 8.64
CA LEU A 126 -3.34 -7.76 10.06
C LEU A 126 -4.20 -6.80 10.89
N ILE A 127 -4.27 -5.53 10.51
CA ILE A 127 -5.19 -4.57 11.14
C ILE A 127 -6.64 -5.00 10.93
N ILE A 128 -7.06 -5.26 9.68
CA ILE A 128 -8.44 -5.66 9.36
C ILE A 128 -8.86 -6.91 10.13
N GLN A 129 -7.97 -7.90 10.27
CA GLN A 129 -8.27 -9.18 10.92
C GLN A 129 -8.28 -9.11 12.45
N ASN A 130 -7.64 -8.12 13.05
CA ASN A 130 -7.41 -8.14 14.50
C ASN A 130 -7.93 -6.90 15.24
N ILE A 131 -8.26 -5.80 14.58
CA ILE A 131 -8.67 -4.54 15.24
C ILE A 131 -9.86 -4.71 16.16
N ASP A 132 -10.76 -5.66 15.88
CA ASP A 132 -11.92 -5.95 16.70
C ASP A 132 -11.56 -6.52 18.08
N LYS A 133 -10.31 -6.99 18.27
CA LYS A 133 -9.81 -7.47 19.57
C LYS A 133 -9.55 -6.31 20.56
N VAL A 134 -9.33 -5.10 20.06
CA VAL A 134 -9.15 -3.94 20.95
C VAL A 134 -10.41 -3.73 21.76
N PRO A 135 -10.32 -3.56 23.09
CA PRO A 135 -11.49 -3.33 23.94
C PRO A 135 -12.31 -2.11 23.50
N SER A 136 -13.64 -2.22 23.53
CA SER A 136 -14.54 -1.16 23.03
C SER A 136 -14.57 0.08 23.94
N ASP A 137 -14.11 -0.02 25.17
CA ASP A 137 -13.89 1.11 26.10
C ASP A 137 -12.65 1.93 25.77
N GLU A 138 -11.68 1.34 25.05
CA GLU A 138 -10.49 2.05 24.55
C GLU A 138 -10.66 2.57 23.12
N LEU A 139 -11.31 1.79 22.27
CA LEU A 139 -11.52 2.12 20.86
C LEU A 139 -12.95 1.79 20.44
N SER A 140 -13.74 2.79 20.10
CA SER A 140 -15.14 2.58 19.69
C SER A 140 -15.24 1.71 18.43
N ASP A 141 -16.34 0.99 18.27
CA ASP A 141 -16.57 0.14 17.09
C ASP A 141 -16.63 0.97 15.80
N GLU A 142 -17.08 2.23 15.89
CA GLU A 142 -17.03 3.16 14.78
C GLU A 142 -15.59 3.48 14.36
N MET A 143 -14.72 3.78 15.32
CA MET A 143 -13.31 4.04 15.06
C MET A 143 -12.59 2.79 14.50
N LYS A 144 -12.91 1.59 15.00
CA LYS A 144 -12.41 0.33 14.41
C LYS A 144 -12.81 0.21 12.95
N ASN A 145 -14.05 0.57 12.60
CA ASN A 145 -14.52 0.57 11.22
C ASN A 145 -13.76 1.59 10.35
N TYR A 146 -13.53 2.79 10.88
CA TYR A 146 -12.71 3.78 10.19
C TYR A 146 -11.29 3.27 9.93
N MET A 147 -10.64 2.66 10.93
CA MET A 147 -9.30 2.08 10.77
C MET A 147 -9.27 0.92 9.76
N LYS A 148 -10.32 0.10 9.67
CA LYS A 148 -10.48 -0.89 8.59
C LYS A 148 -10.62 -0.21 7.22
N GLY A 149 -11.37 0.87 7.14
CA GLY A 149 -11.51 1.67 5.93
C GLY A 149 -10.19 2.23 5.43
N GLU A 150 -9.38 2.76 6.35
CA GLU A 150 -8.02 3.23 6.05
C GLU A 150 -7.12 2.09 5.58
N ALA A 151 -7.17 0.93 6.24
CA ALA A 151 -6.41 -0.25 5.83
C ALA A 151 -6.80 -0.72 4.42
N TYR A 152 -8.09 -0.79 4.09
CA TYR A 152 -8.55 -1.10 2.72
C TYR A 152 -8.08 -0.04 1.70
N GLY A 153 -8.11 1.23 2.06
CA GLY A 153 -7.61 2.32 1.21
C GLY A 153 -6.11 2.20 0.93
N LEU A 154 -5.31 1.87 1.94
CA LEU A 154 -3.87 1.63 1.80
C LEU A 154 -3.57 0.43 0.92
N ILE A 155 -4.32 -0.68 1.07
CA ILE A 155 -4.20 -1.84 0.19
C ILE A 155 -4.54 -1.44 -1.26
N ALA A 156 -5.66 -0.73 -1.46
CA ALA A 156 -6.07 -0.27 -2.80
C ALA A 156 -5.00 0.61 -3.46
N TYR A 157 -4.40 1.52 -2.69
CA TYR A 157 -3.34 2.40 -3.18
C TYR A 157 -2.10 1.62 -3.61
N ARG A 158 -1.68 0.62 -2.83
CA ARG A 158 -0.52 -0.23 -3.19
C ARG A 158 -0.81 -1.10 -4.40
N TYR A 159 -2.00 -1.71 -4.49
CA TYR A 159 -2.42 -2.43 -5.69
C TYR A 159 -2.48 -1.53 -6.93
N LEU A 160 -2.95 -0.29 -6.78
CA LEU A 160 -2.92 0.69 -7.87
C LEU A 160 -1.50 0.96 -8.36
N GLY A 161 -0.54 1.15 -7.46
CA GLY A 161 0.87 1.32 -7.81
C GLY A 161 1.42 0.14 -8.59
N MET A 162 1.16 -1.09 -8.12
CA MET A 162 1.57 -2.31 -8.80
C MET A 162 0.86 -2.49 -10.15
N PHE A 163 -0.45 -2.21 -10.22
CA PHE A 163 -1.24 -2.27 -11.44
C PHE A 163 -0.69 -1.36 -12.54
N ILE A 164 -0.38 -0.11 -12.19
CA ILE A 164 0.16 0.87 -13.15
C ILE A 164 1.47 0.40 -13.79
N ARG A 165 2.32 -0.31 -13.02
CA ARG A 165 3.66 -0.72 -13.46
C ARG A 165 3.71 -2.12 -14.04
N TRP A 166 2.94 -3.05 -13.46
CA TRP A 166 3.04 -4.48 -13.75
C TRP A 166 1.82 -5.03 -14.49
N GLY A 167 0.71 -4.28 -14.54
CA GLY A 167 -0.56 -4.78 -15.03
C GLY A 167 -1.23 -5.70 -14.02
N GLY A 168 -1.53 -6.93 -14.40
CA GLY A 168 -2.04 -7.95 -13.49
C GLY A 168 -0.98 -8.39 -12.49
N VAL A 169 -1.38 -8.58 -11.23
CA VAL A 169 -0.52 -9.02 -10.13
C VAL A 169 -1.25 -10.08 -9.28
N PRO A 170 -0.55 -10.87 -8.46
CA PRO A 170 -1.20 -11.81 -7.55
C PRO A 170 -2.19 -11.09 -6.63
N ILE A 171 -3.37 -11.67 -6.41
CA ILE A 171 -4.39 -11.13 -5.51
C ILE A 171 -4.29 -11.83 -4.16
N VAL A 172 -4.10 -11.04 -3.10
CA VAL A 172 -4.00 -11.47 -1.72
C VAL A 172 -5.17 -10.88 -0.94
N GLU A 173 -5.93 -11.73 -0.24
CA GLU A 173 -7.17 -11.33 0.44
C GLU A 173 -7.08 -11.38 1.97
N LYS A 174 -5.93 -11.81 2.50
CA LYS A 174 -5.67 -11.92 3.95
C LYS A 174 -4.19 -11.78 4.26
N ALA A 175 -3.85 -11.57 5.52
CA ALA A 175 -2.52 -11.80 6.01
C ALA A 175 -2.30 -13.33 6.16
N TYR A 176 -1.44 -13.89 5.33
CA TYR A 176 -1.09 -15.32 5.40
C TYR A 176 -0.25 -15.63 6.63
N ALA A 177 -0.50 -16.79 7.24
CA ALA A 177 0.36 -17.37 8.27
C ALA A 177 1.61 -18.02 7.61
N MET A 178 2.64 -18.28 8.40
CA MET A 178 3.86 -18.96 7.89
C MET A 178 3.57 -20.41 7.42
N SER A 179 2.49 -21.01 7.88
CA SER A 179 2.04 -22.35 7.49
C SER A 179 1.17 -22.37 6.23
N ASP A 180 0.73 -21.22 5.74
CA ASP A 180 -0.16 -21.13 4.58
C ASP A 180 0.66 -21.37 3.29
N ASP A 181 0.01 -21.92 2.25
CA ASP A 181 0.57 -21.95 0.91
C ASP A 181 0.62 -20.53 0.34
N LEU A 182 1.81 -20.07 -0.01
CA LEU A 182 2.05 -18.76 -0.58
C LEU A 182 2.11 -18.76 -2.11
N SER A 183 1.82 -19.90 -2.75
CA SER A 183 1.81 -20.05 -4.20
C SER A 183 0.57 -19.38 -4.80
N VAL A 184 0.60 -18.04 -4.89
CA VAL A 184 -0.47 -17.25 -5.50
C VAL A 184 -0.10 -16.92 -6.94
N GLU A 185 -0.92 -17.39 -7.88
CA GLU A 185 -0.71 -17.14 -9.30
C GLU A 185 -0.93 -15.65 -9.65
N ARG A 186 -0.28 -15.20 -10.71
CA ARG A 186 -0.50 -13.89 -11.29
C ARG A 186 -1.90 -13.78 -11.88
N SER A 187 -2.64 -12.75 -11.51
CA SER A 187 -3.97 -12.44 -12.03
C SER A 187 -3.90 -11.62 -13.31
N SER A 188 -5.00 -11.56 -14.05
CA SER A 188 -5.12 -10.69 -15.20
C SER A 188 -5.25 -9.21 -14.83
N VAL A 189 -5.06 -8.33 -15.81
CA VAL A 189 -5.35 -6.89 -15.68
C VAL A 189 -6.80 -6.66 -15.24
N ALA A 190 -7.76 -7.40 -15.81
CA ALA A 190 -9.17 -7.28 -15.46
C ALA A 190 -9.42 -7.63 -13.98
N GLN A 191 -8.94 -8.80 -13.54
CA GLN A 191 -9.11 -9.25 -12.16
C GLN A 191 -8.44 -8.29 -11.16
N THR A 192 -7.25 -7.79 -11.49
CA THR A 192 -6.54 -6.85 -10.63
C THR A 192 -7.28 -5.51 -10.52
N LEU A 193 -7.82 -5.00 -11.64
CA LEU A 193 -8.64 -3.79 -11.62
C LEU A 193 -9.90 -3.99 -10.76
N ASP A 194 -10.65 -5.07 -10.99
CA ASP A 194 -11.86 -5.38 -10.23
C ASP A 194 -11.57 -5.48 -8.73
N TYR A 195 -10.44 -6.06 -8.37
CA TYR A 195 -10.00 -6.13 -6.98
C TYR A 195 -9.72 -4.76 -6.37
N ILE A 196 -9.00 -3.87 -7.10
CA ILE A 196 -8.78 -2.48 -6.68
C ILE A 196 -10.11 -1.76 -6.48
N LEU A 197 -11.04 -1.88 -7.41
CA LEU A 197 -12.36 -1.23 -7.32
C LEU A 197 -13.15 -1.72 -6.11
N ASN A 198 -13.10 -3.03 -5.82
CA ASN A 198 -13.72 -3.61 -4.63
C ASN A 198 -13.11 -3.08 -3.32
N LEU A 199 -11.77 -2.98 -3.25
CA LEU A 199 -11.08 -2.40 -2.11
C LEU A 199 -11.45 -0.92 -1.91
N CYS A 200 -11.51 -0.15 -3.00
CA CYS A 200 -11.97 1.25 -2.95
C CYS A 200 -13.41 1.37 -2.43
N GLN A 201 -14.30 0.45 -2.83
CA GLN A 201 -15.67 0.46 -2.34
C GLN A 201 -15.72 0.13 -0.84
N LYS A 202 -15.01 -0.89 -0.37
CA LYS A 202 -14.91 -1.20 1.07
C LYS A 202 -14.34 -0.04 1.88
N ALA A 203 -13.34 0.64 1.35
CA ALA A 203 -12.76 1.83 1.98
C ALA A 203 -13.80 2.97 2.04
N TYR A 204 -14.49 3.25 0.92
CA TYR A 204 -15.51 4.30 0.84
C TYR A 204 -16.65 4.07 1.83
N ASP A 205 -17.12 2.83 1.98
CA ASP A 205 -18.25 2.48 2.85
C ASP A 205 -17.90 2.67 4.35
N LEU A 206 -16.63 2.54 4.70
CA LEU A 206 -16.16 2.62 6.08
C LEU A 206 -15.52 3.95 6.46
N LEU A 207 -15.00 4.72 5.51
CA LEU A 207 -14.27 5.96 5.80
C LEU A 207 -15.23 7.13 6.08
N PRO A 208 -14.81 8.12 6.89
CA PRO A 208 -15.55 9.36 7.05
C PRO A 208 -15.33 10.31 5.87
N ASP A 209 -16.20 11.28 5.71
CA ASP A 209 -16.00 12.39 4.77
C ASP A 209 -14.95 13.38 5.28
N SER A 210 -14.77 13.48 6.59
CA SER A 210 -13.80 14.35 7.25
C SER A 210 -13.41 13.77 8.61
N TRP A 211 -12.19 13.99 9.01
CA TRP A 211 -11.67 13.61 10.32
C TRP A 211 -11.83 14.73 11.37
N PHE A 212 -12.26 15.90 10.97
CA PHE A 212 -12.18 17.10 11.80
C PHE A 212 -12.98 17.00 13.09
N ASP A 213 -14.17 16.39 13.05
CA ASP A 213 -15.10 16.33 14.18
C ASP A 213 -15.35 14.90 14.70
N ILE A 214 -14.49 13.94 14.37
CA ILE A 214 -14.69 12.54 14.77
C ILE A 214 -14.51 12.35 16.27
N GLU A 215 -13.48 12.96 16.85
CA GLU A 215 -13.25 12.96 18.29
C GLU A 215 -12.89 14.37 18.77
N PRO A 216 -13.16 14.72 20.04
CA PRO A 216 -12.77 16.01 20.59
C PRO A 216 -11.26 16.25 20.48
N GLY A 217 -10.87 17.33 19.81
CA GLY A 217 -9.48 17.73 19.64
C GLY A 217 -8.68 16.94 18.61
N CYS A 218 -9.35 16.15 17.76
CA CYS A 218 -8.68 15.47 16.66
C CYS A 218 -8.37 16.39 15.47
N GLY A 219 -9.21 17.41 15.20
CA GLY A 219 -9.06 18.42 14.14
C GLY A 219 -7.77 18.33 13.29
N ASP A 220 -6.90 19.28 13.51
CA ASP A 220 -5.65 19.38 12.75
C ASP A 220 -4.69 18.19 12.95
N LYS A 221 -4.81 17.47 14.07
CA LYS A 221 -3.91 16.32 14.35
C LYS A 221 -4.18 15.12 13.44
N TRP A 222 -5.40 15.04 12.87
CA TRP A 222 -5.78 13.92 12.03
C TRP A 222 -5.90 14.32 10.55
N GLU A 223 -5.48 15.51 10.23
CA GLU A 223 -5.33 15.94 8.85
C GLU A 223 -4.35 15.02 8.11
N GLY A 224 -4.71 14.66 6.87
CA GLY A 224 -3.92 13.73 6.06
C GLY A 224 -4.31 12.25 6.20
N ARG A 225 -5.19 11.87 7.14
CA ARG A 225 -5.78 10.52 7.15
C ARG A 225 -6.70 10.31 5.94
N LEU A 226 -6.84 9.05 5.50
CA LEU A 226 -7.69 8.71 4.37
C LEU A 226 -9.16 9.03 4.65
N THR A 227 -9.81 9.62 3.65
CA THR A 227 -11.25 9.93 3.65
C THR A 227 -11.94 9.21 2.49
N LYS A 228 -13.26 9.28 2.40
CA LYS A 228 -14.02 8.82 1.24
C LYS A 228 -13.49 9.41 -0.07
N GLY A 229 -13.07 10.67 -0.06
CA GLY A 229 -12.48 11.32 -1.23
C GLY A 229 -11.23 10.63 -1.75
N VAL A 230 -10.39 10.12 -0.86
CA VAL A 230 -9.20 9.35 -1.26
C VAL A 230 -9.58 8.02 -1.92
N ALA A 231 -10.59 7.31 -1.37
CA ALA A 231 -11.09 6.08 -2.00
C ALA A 231 -11.62 6.33 -3.41
N LEU A 232 -12.38 7.43 -3.61
CA LEU A 232 -12.84 7.87 -4.93
C LEU A 232 -11.68 8.23 -5.85
N ALA A 233 -10.66 8.93 -5.36
CA ALA A 233 -9.49 9.34 -6.14
C ALA A 233 -8.66 8.13 -6.61
N ILE A 234 -8.46 7.12 -5.75
CA ILE A 234 -7.78 5.86 -6.13
C ILE A 234 -8.58 5.15 -7.22
N LYS A 235 -9.91 5.04 -7.05
CA LYS A 235 -10.82 4.45 -8.05
C LYS A 235 -10.74 5.18 -9.39
N ALA A 236 -10.80 6.51 -9.37
CA ALA A 236 -10.72 7.33 -10.58
C ALA A 236 -9.38 7.16 -11.30
N LYS A 237 -8.27 7.16 -10.55
CA LYS A 237 -6.93 6.94 -11.10
C LYS A 237 -6.79 5.54 -11.70
N ALA A 238 -7.29 4.50 -11.03
CA ALA A 238 -7.26 3.12 -11.53
C ALA A 238 -8.02 3.00 -12.87
N LEU A 239 -9.23 3.53 -12.95
CA LEU A 239 -10.05 3.51 -14.16
C LEU A 239 -9.43 4.36 -15.28
N THR A 240 -8.82 5.49 -14.96
CA THR A 240 -8.11 6.32 -15.94
C THR A 240 -6.92 5.59 -16.54
N PHE A 241 -6.14 4.87 -15.73
CA PHE A 241 -5.05 4.05 -16.24
C PHE A 241 -5.54 2.86 -17.06
N ALA A 242 -6.60 2.18 -16.59
CA ALA A 242 -7.23 1.07 -17.30
C ALA A 242 -7.79 1.46 -18.69
N ALA A 243 -8.26 2.70 -18.85
CA ALA A 243 -8.78 3.21 -20.12
C ALA A 243 -7.69 3.55 -21.13
N ARG A 244 -6.42 3.64 -20.72
CA ARG A 244 -5.31 4.02 -21.62
C ARG A 244 -5.05 2.93 -22.67
N PRO A 245 -4.57 3.31 -23.88
CA PRO A 245 -4.33 2.36 -24.98
C PRO A 245 -3.42 1.19 -24.60
N LEU A 246 -2.52 1.37 -23.62
CA LEU A 246 -1.64 0.29 -23.15
C LEU A 246 -2.42 -0.90 -22.58
N PHE A 247 -3.51 -0.63 -21.84
CA PHE A 247 -4.37 -1.65 -21.25
C PHE A 247 -5.61 -1.92 -22.09
N ASN A 248 -6.23 -0.87 -22.61
CA ASN A 248 -7.47 -0.92 -23.39
C ASN A 248 -7.17 -1.15 -24.87
N SER A 249 -6.73 -2.34 -25.22
CA SER A 249 -6.31 -2.73 -26.56
C SER A 249 -6.67 -4.19 -26.86
N ASP A 250 -6.82 -4.50 -28.14
CA ASP A 250 -7.08 -5.85 -28.64
C ASP A 250 -5.82 -6.75 -28.57
N LYS A 251 -4.67 -6.13 -28.57
CA LYS A 251 -3.37 -6.82 -28.50
C LYS A 251 -2.47 -6.16 -27.47
N SER A 252 -1.73 -6.99 -26.76
CA SER A 252 -0.68 -6.49 -25.88
C SER A 252 0.51 -5.94 -26.70
N TYR A 253 1.25 -5.01 -26.14
CA TYR A 253 2.50 -4.56 -26.75
C TYR A 253 3.52 -5.70 -26.87
N ALA A 254 3.50 -6.67 -25.95
CA ALA A 254 4.37 -7.83 -26.03
C ALA A 254 4.04 -8.71 -27.27
N GLN A 255 2.78 -8.81 -27.61
CA GLN A 255 2.34 -9.50 -28.83
C GLN A 255 2.68 -8.69 -30.09
N GLU A 256 2.43 -7.39 -30.06
CA GLU A 256 2.67 -6.49 -31.19
C GLU A 256 4.15 -6.43 -31.59
N TYR A 257 5.04 -6.36 -30.60
CA TYR A 257 6.47 -6.28 -30.81
C TYR A 257 7.21 -7.63 -30.71
N ASN A 258 6.47 -8.74 -30.59
CA ASN A 258 7.04 -10.09 -30.42
C ASN A 258 8.01 -10.20 -29.22
N MET A 259 7.69 -9.54 -28.10
CA MET A 259 8.52 -9.43 -26.90
C MET A 259 7.98 -10.31 -25.77
N ARG A 260 7.65 -11.57 -26.03
CA ARG A 260 7.16 -12.50 -24.99
C ARG A 260 8.34 -13.03 -24.19
N PRO A 261 8.36 -12.83 -22.86
CA PRO A 261 9.51 -13.21 -22.03
C PRO A 261 9.69 -14.73 -21.89
N ASP A 262 8.58 -15.49 -21.88
CA ASP A 262 8.61 -16.96 -21.76
C ASP A 262 7.29 -17.59 -22.25
N ALA A 263 7.23 -18.93 -22.22
CA ALA A 263 6.06 -19.70 -22.69
C ALA A 263 4.83 -19.57 -21.75
N ASN A 264 5.02 -19.14 -20.50
CA ASN A 264 3.95 -18.98 -19.52
C ASN A 264 3.37 -17.56 -19.53
N PHE A 265 3.96 -16.65 -20.28
CA PHE A 265 3.48 -15.29 -20.39
C PHE A 265 2.13 -15.25 -21.10
N LYS A 266 1.14 -14.63 -20.46
CA LYS A 266 -0.19 -14.42 -21.01
C LYS A 266 -0.41 -12.93 -21.25
N ASP A 267 -0.97 -12.59 -22.43
CA ASP A 267 -1.25 -11.20 -22.79
C ASP A 267 -2.24 -10.53 -21.83
N GLU A 268 -3.16 -11.29 -21.22
CA GLU A 268 -4.10 -10.84 -20.20
C GLU A 268 -3.44 -10.27 -18.93
N PHE A 269 -2.15 -10.52 -18.73
CA PHE A 269 -1.40 -9.93 -17.62
C PHE A 269 -1.07 -8.45 -17.81
N ILE A 270 -1.11 -7.95 -19.06
CA ILE A 270 -0.68 -6.60 -19.40
C ILE A 270 -1.70 -5.81 -20.24
N CYS A 271 -2.76 -6.43 -20.73
CA CYS A 271 -3.85 -5.74 -21.40
C CYS A 271 -5.17 -6.51 -21.26
N PHE A 272 -6.28 -5.86 -21.62
CA PHE A 272 -7.60 -6.50 -21.58
C PHE A 272 -7.85 -7.47 -22.73
N GLY A 273 -7.05 -7.44 -23.79
CA GLY A 273 -7.26 -8.23 -25.00
C GLY A 273 -8.47 -7.81 -25.83
N THR A 274 -9.14 -6.72 -25.47
CA THR A 274 -10.25 -6.11 -26.20
C THR A 274 -10.26 -4.62 -25.98
N TYR A 275 -10.42 -3.87 -27.07
CA TYR A 275 -10.72 -2.45 -26.98
C TYR A 275 -12.18 -2.25 -26.58
N ASP A 276 -12.42 -1.40 -25.57
CA ASP A 276 -13.76 -1.04 -25.12
C ASP A 276 -13.85 0.46 -24.79
N ARG A 277 -14.75 1.14 -25.51
CA ARG A 277 -15.00 2.57 -25.34
C ARG A 277 -15.62 2.89 -23.96
N GLU A 278 -16.35 1.97 -23.37
CA GLU A 278 -17.01 2.17 -22.08
C GLU A 278 -15.99 2.33 -20.94
N ARG A 279 -14.76 1.86 -21.10
CA ARG A 279 -13.68 2.11 -20.11
C ARG A 279 -13.34 3.59 -19.99
N TYR A 280 -13.40 4.36 -21.10
CA TYR A 280 -13.23 5.83 -21.04
C TYR A 280 -14.39 6.48 -20.32
N LYS A 281 -15.62 6.03 -20.57
CA LYS A 281 -16.79 6.54 -19.86
C LYS A 281 -16.70 6.26 -18.37
N ALA A 282 -16.33 5.05 -17.96
CA ALA A 282 -16.14 4.69 -16.56
C ALA A 282 -15.07 5.58 -15.88
N ALA A 283 -13.98 5.88 -16.58
CA ALA A 283 -12.96 6.80 -16.08
C ALA A 283 -13.50 8.23 -15.91
N ILE A 284 -14.25 8.74 -16.88
CA ILE A 284 -14.88 10.08 -16.82
C ILE A 284 -15.85 10.15 -15.64
N ASP A 285 -16.74 9.17 -15.52
CA ASP A 285 -17.74 9.11 -14.46
C ASP A 285 -17.08 9.05 -13.06
N ALA A 286 -16.00 8.28 -12.92
CA ALA A 286 -15.25 8.18 -11.67
C ALA A 286 -14.51 9.50 -11.31
N ASN A 287 -13.89 10.17 -12.28
CA ASN A 287 -13.28 11.48 -12.04
C ASN A 287 -14.32 12.53 -11.68
N LYS A 288 -15.50 12.50 -12.36
CA LYS A 288 -16.62 13.38 -11.97
C LYS A 288 -17.08 13.13 -10.55
N ALA A 289 -17.15 11.88 -10.11
CA ALA A 289 -17.55 11.57 -8.72
C ALA A 289 -16.58 12.15 -7.69
N VAL A 290 -15.27 12.21 -7.97
CA VAL A 290 -14.30 12.90 -7.11
C VAL A 290 -14.60 14.39 -7.02
N ILE A 291 -14.84 15.04 -8.16
CA ILE A 291 -15.17 16.48 -8.23
C ILE A 291 -16.47 16.76 -7.47
N ASP A 292 -17.50 15.97 -7.74
CA ASP A 292 -18.82 16.15 -7.09
C ASP A 292 -18.70 15.98 -5.57
N TRP A 293 -17.93 14.98 -5.11
CA TRP A 293 -17.66 14.79 -3.68
C TRP A 293 -16.89 15.97 -3.07
N ALA A 294 -15.86 16.46 -3.75
CA ALA A 294 -15.05 17.59 -3.30
C ALA A 294 -15.90 18.88 -3.17
N LEU A 295 -16.80 19.11 -4.12
CA LEU A 295 -17.71 20.26 -4.09
C LEU A 295 -18.80 20.14 -3.02
N ALA A 296 -19.27 18.93 -2.74
CA ALA A 296 -20.28 18.68 -1.70
C ALA A 296 -19.71 18.79 -0.27
N ASN A 297 -18.40 18.64 -0.13
CA ASN A 297 -17.70 18.75 1.14
C ASN A 297 -16.87 20.04 1.14
N ASP A 298 -17.35 21.10 1.76
CA ASP A 298 -16.72 22.43 1.80
C ASP A 298 -15.24 22.45 2.25
N LYS A 299 -14.71 21.31 2.68
CA LYS A 299 -13.33 21.13 3.15
C LYS A 299 -12.31 20.85 2.03
N HIS A 300 -12.78 20.58 0.80
CA HIS A 300 -11.94 20.29 -0.37
C HIS A 300 -12.36 21.18 -1.55
N LEU A 301 -12.00 22.44 -1.46
CA LEU A 301 -12.32 23.41 -2.50
C LEU A 301 -11.32 23.32 -3.64
N ILE A 302 -11.84 23.28 -4.87
CA ILE A 302 -11.03 23.59 -6.05
C ILE A 302 -10.90 25.11 -6.08
N PHE A 303 -9.70 25.59 -5.88
CA PHE A 303 -9.42 27.02 -6.05
C PHE A 303 -9.57 27.39 -7.51
N THR A 304 -10.67 28.05 -7.82
CA THR A 304 -10.81 28.81 -9.06
C THR A 304 -10.51 30.26 -8.74
N ALA A 305 -9.69 30.91 -9.53
CA ALA A 305 -9.63 32.35 -9.55
C ALA A 305 -11.08 32.85 -9.76
N GLY A 306 -11.59 33.69 -8.85
CA GLY A 306 -13.01 34.06 -8.76
C GLY A 306 -13.61 34.53 -10.09
N GLU A 307 -14.93 34.67 -10.14
CA GLU A 307 -15.69 35.11 -11.30
C GLU A 307 -15.21 36.50 -11.79
N GLY A 308 -14.18 36.51 -12.54
CA GLY A 308 -13.60 37.69 -13.12
C GLY A 308 -12.26 37.35 -13.75
N ASN A 309 -12.06 37.79 -14.94
CA ASN A 309 -10.80 37.62 -15.66
C ASN A 309 -9.62 37.81 -14.70
N VAL A 310 -8.94 36.73 -14.35
CA VAL A 310 -7.61 36.82 -13.74
C VAL A 310 -6.68 37.37 -14.80
N ASN A 311 -6.70 38.67 -14.93
CA ASN A 311 -5.87 39.35 -15.91
C ASN A 311 -4.49 39.69 -15.36
N SER A 312 -4.19 39.31 -14.11
CA SER A 312 -2.87 39.58 -13.56
C SER A 312 -2.31 38.36 -12.84
N PHE A 313 -1.05 38.12 -13.01
CA PHE A 313 -0.25 37.17 -12.26
C PHE A 313 -0.30 37.46 -10.75
N GLU A 314 -0.43 38.71 -10.35
CA GLU A 314 -0.56 39.14 -8.95
C GLU A 314 -1.85 38.60 -8.30
N GLN A 315 -2.98 38.63 -9.01
CA GLN A 315 -4.23 38.08 -8.48
C GLN A 315 -4.17 36.55 -8.35
N ALA A 316 -3.52 35.87 -9.28
CA ALA A 316 -3.33 34.42 -9.18
C ALA A 316 -2.46 34.05 -7.96
N ILE A 317 -1.43 34.83 -7.65
CA ILE A 317 -0.60 34.68 -6.45
C ILE A 317 -1.41 34.95 -5.18
N ASP A 318 -2.21 36.00 -5.16
CA ASP A 318 -3.06 36.35 -4.03
C ASP A 318 -4.11 35.27 -3.76
N ASP A 319 -4.73 34.74 -4.80
CA ASP A 319 -5.71 33.67 -4.69
C ASP A 319 -5.07 32.36 -4.24
N TYR A 320 -3.86 32.04 -4.73
CA TYR A 320 -3.06 30.93 -4.25
C TYR A 320 -2.65 31.11 -2.78
N GLY A 321 -2.21 32.30 -2.40
CA GLY A 321 -1.82 32.64 -1.03
C GLY A 321 -3.01 32.53 -0.05
N ARG A 322 -4.19 32.97 -0.45
CA ARG A 322 -5.42 32.79 0.33
C ARG A 322 -5.82 31.30 0.45
N GLY A 323 -5.63 30.54 -0.64
CA GLY A 323 -5.83 29.12 -0.64
C GLY A 323 -4.95 28.38 0.36
N VAL A 324 -3.68 28.68 0.34
CA VAL A 324 -2.71 28.09 1.27
C VAL A 324 -3.02 28.49 2.71
N SER A 325 -3.42 29.74 2.96
CA SER A 325 -3.78 30.21 4.31
C SER A 325 -5.07 29.56 4.84
N GLN A 326 -6.02 29.24 3.95
CA GLN A 326 -7.24 28.51 4.34
C GLN A 326 -6.98 27.03 4.59
N LEU A 327 -6.03 26.42 3.88
CA LEU A 327 -5.61 25.04 4.13
C LEU A 327 -4.86 24.90 5.45
N ASN A 328 -4.18 25.95 5.90
CA ASN A 328 -3.41 25.93 7.15
C ASN A 328 -4.27 26.31 8.39
N GLY A 329 -5.56 26.60 8.22
CA GLY A 329 -6.48 26.94 9.31
C GLY A 329 -6.10 28.21 10.10
N PRO A 330 -7.00 28.77 10.91
CA PRO A 330 -6.61 29.77 11.89
C PRO A 330 -5.80 29.16 13.03
#